data_6340d9091164ee028fb440ca75072837
#
_entry.id   6340d9091164ee028fb440ca75072837
#
_cell.length_a   1.000
_cell.length_b   1.000
_cell.length_c   1.000
_cell.angle_alpha   90.00
_cell.angle_beta   90.00
_cell.angle_gamma   90.00
#
_symmetry.space_group_name_H-M   'P 1'
#
loop_
_entity.id
_entity.type
_entity.pdbx_description
1 polymer ?
#
loop_
_entity_poly.entity_id
_entity_poly.type
_entity_poly.pdbx_seq_one_letter_code
_entity_poly.pdbx_strand_id
1 'polypeptide(L)'
;MQLKKNIKLGKNSFAFIFILFFQIIFIKANSETSISSEKFAEILVLDKVSSKTTKLKLIIGKDLFFQNLNINILKCQNSKFDDDPEVTAFMQVIDLKNKDKDKVFVFNDWTFASSPSIR
;
A
#
# COMPACT_ATOMS: atom_id res chain seq x y z
N MET A 1 -1.95 17.51 -68.26
CA MET A 1 -3.37 17.13 -68.07
C MET A 1 -3.61 16.91 -66.58
N GLN A 2 -4.14 17.90 -65.91
CA GLN A 2 -4.34 17.84 -64.46
C GLN A 2 -5.80 17.49 -64.17
N LEU A 3 -6.01 16.28 -63.65
CA LEU A 3 -7.31 15.83 -63.20
C LEU A 3 -7.56 16.37 -61.80
N LYS A 4 -8.30 17.49 -61.68
CA LYS A 4 -8.85 17.94 -60.40
C LYS A 4 -10.03 17.05 -60.04
N LYS A 5 -9.79 16.10 -59.14
CA LYS A 5 -10.85 15.26 -58.59
C LYS A 5 -11.54 16.08 -57.46
N ASN A 6 -12.67 16.71 -57.77
CA ASN A 6 -13.50 17.35 -56.76
C ASN A 6 -14.22 16.26 -55.95
N ILE A 7 -13.68 15.95 -54.81
CA ILE A 7 -14.37 15.09 -53.85
C ILE A 7 -15.39 15.96 -53.12
N LYS A 8 -16.65 15.85 -53.52
CA LYS A 8 -17.77 16.39 -52.76
C LYS A 8 -17.90 15.57 -51.48
N LEU A 9 -17.43 16.10 -50.36
CA LEU A 9 -17.71 15.53 -49.05
C LEU A 9 -19.23 15.60 -48.86
N GLY A 10 -19.91 14.46 -48.97
CA GLY A 10 -21.35 14.38 -48.75
C GLY A 10 -21.69 14.79 -47.32
N LYS A 11 -22.81 15.49 -47.18
CA LYS A 11 -23.35 16.01 -45.91
C LYS A 11 -23.46 14.92 -44.82
N ASN A 12 -23.46 13.65 -45.20
CA ASN A 12 -23.52 12.51 -44.27
C ASN A 12 -22.12 12.07 -43.75
N SER A 13 -21.01 12.53 -44.34
CA SER A 13 -19.68 12.19 -43.86
C SER A 13 -19.36 12.84 -42.51
N PHE A 14 -19.94 14.01 -42.27
CA PHE A 14 -19.80 14.72 -40.99
C PHE A 14 -20.51 13.98 -39.86
N ALA A 15 -21.66 13.37 -40.14
CA ALA A 15 -22.40 12.59 -39.15
C ALA A 15 -21.64 11.30 -38.78
N PHE A 16 -20.97 10.65 -39.76
CA PHE A 16 -20.14 9.48 -39.50
C PHE A 16 -18.92 9.78 -38.62
N ILE A 17 -18.25 10.90 -38.86
CA ILE A 17 -17.12 11.34 -38.05
C ILE A 17 -17.59 11.65 -36.62
N PHE A 18 -18.76 12.25 -36.44
CA PHE A 18 -19.32 12.56 -35.13
C PHE A 18 -19.69 11.31 -34.34
N ILE A 19 -20.25 10.28 -35.02
CA ILE A 19 -20.58 9.01 -34.40
C ILE A 19 -19.32 8.25 -33.98
N LEU A 20 -18.27 8.30 -34.80
CA LEU A 20 -16.97 7.69 -34.49
C LEU A 20 -16.28 8.37 -33.29
N PHE A 21 -16.40 9.71 -33.21
CA PHE A 21 -15.88 10.47 -32.06
C PHE A 21 -16.67 10.19 -30.78
N PHE A 22 -17.96 9.95 -30.89
CA PHE A 22 -18.82 9.64 -29.74
C PHE A 22 -18.55 8.26 -29.15
N GLN A 23 -18.08 7.31 -29.96
CA GLN A 23 -17.71 5.97 -29.47
C GLN A 23 -16.41 5.96 -28.65
N ILE A 24 -15.50 6.91 -28.89
CA ILE A 24 -14.25 7.02 -28.15
C ILE A 24 -14.50 7.50 -26.70
N ILE A 25 -15.58 8.23 -26.46
CA ILE A 25 -15.93 8.75 -25.13
C ILE A 25 -16.52 7.65 -24.23
N PHE A 26 -17.03 6.56 -24.82
CA PHE A 26 -17.60 5.44 -24.06
C PHE A 26 -16.61 4.30 -23.74
N ILE A 27 -15.32 4.47 -24.03
CA ILE A 27 -14.32 3.63 -23.40
C ILE A 27 -14.29 4.06 -21.93
N LYS A 28 -15.24 3.55 -21.15
CA LYS A 28 -15.12 3.53 -19.72
C LYS A 28 -13.79 2.83 -19.45
N ALA A 29 -12.80 3.58 -19.03
CA ALA A 29 -11.66 3.01 -18.36
C ALA A 29 -12.25 2.19 -17.22
N ASN A 30 -12.33 0.88 -17.39
CA ASN A 30 -12.43 -0.03 -16.29
C ASN A 30 -11.11 0.15 -15.54
N SER A 31 -11.08 1.15 -14.66
CA SER A 31 -10.14 1.16 -13.57
C SER A 31 -10.47 -0.12 -12.81
N GLU A 32 -9.71 -1.16 -13.07
CA GLU A 32 -9.61 -2.26 -12.14
C GLU A 32 -9.24 -1.62 -10.82
N THR A 33 -10.22 -1.47 -9.96
CA THR A 33 -9.99 -1.37 -8.54
C THR A 33 -9.28 -2.66 -8.21
N SER A 34 -7.95 -2.64 -8.29
CA SER A 34 -7.13 -3.63 -7.63
C SER A 34 -7.61 -3.59 -6.20
N ILE A 35 -8.40 -4.57 -5.82
CA ILE A 35 -8.63 -4.91 -4.43
C ILE A 35 -7.23 -5.23 -3.96
N SER A 36 -6.51 -4.21 -3.50
CA SER A 36 -5.26 -4.40 -2.80
C SER A 36 -5.67 -5.20 -1.58
N SER A 37 -5.44 -6.50 -1.62
CA SER A 37 -5.55 -7.34 -0.44
C SER A 37 -4.62 -6.70 0.58
N GLU A 38 -5.19 -5.94 1.51
CA GLU A 38 -4.42 -5.26 2.55
C GLU A 38 -3.65 -6.34 3.29
N LYS A 39 -2.34 -6.34 3.09
CA LYS A 39 -1.45 -7.25 3.80
C LYS A 39 -1.38 -6.77 5.24
N PHE A 40 -1.58 -7.67 6.16
CA PHE A 40 -1.50 -7.37 7.59
C PHE A 40 -0.46 -8.26 8.27
N ALA A 41 0.10 -7.76 9.35
CA ALA A 41 0.95 -8.50 10.26
C ALA A 41 0.35 -8.47 11.67
N GLU A 42 0.57 -9.54 12.42
CA GLU A 42 0.19 -9.60 13.83
C GLU A 42 1.46 -9.55 14.68
N ILE A 43 1.46 -8.66 15.67
CA ILE A 43 2.53 -8.55 16.65
C ILE A 43 1.99 -8.75 18.06
N LEU A 44 2.84 -9.27 18.94
CA LEU A 44 2.57 -9.41 20.36
C LEU A 44 3.39 -8.35 21.11
N VAL A 45 2.70 -7.49 21.82
CA VAL A 45 3.34 -6.46 22.66
C VAL A 45 3.24 -6.89 24.11
N LEU A 46 4.40 -7.06 24.75
CA LEU A 46 4.48 -7.38 26.17
C LEU A 46 4.73 -6.10 26.97
N ASP A 47 3.81 -5.75 27.85
CA ASP A 47 4.02 -4.74 28.86
C ASP A 47 4.79 -5.38 30.05
N LYS A 48 6.04 -4.98 30.22
CA LYS A 48 6.91 -5.55 31.28
C LYS A 48 6.48 -5.15 32.69
N VAL A 49 5.75 -4.05 32.83
CA VAL A 49 5.30 -3.57 34.16
C VAL A 49 4.10 -4.40 34.65
N SER A 50 3.13 -4.60 33.79
CA SER A 50 1.91 -5.35 34.11
C SER A 50 1.99 -6.82 33.75
N SER A 51 3.05 -7.26 33.07
CA SER A 51 3.20 -8.61 32.47
C SER A 51 2.06 -9.00 31.53
N LYS A 52 1.36 -8.02 31.01
CA LYS A 52 0.24 -8.22 30.10
C LYS A 52 0.69 -8.25 28.64
N THR A 53 0.28 -9.28 27.94
CA THR A 53 0.51 -9.40 26.49
C THR A 53 -0.73 -8.93 25.74
N THR A 54 -0.54 -8.08 24.75
CA THR A 54 -1.60 -7.60 23.86
C THR A 54 -1.25 -7.95 22.43
N LYS A 55 -2.19 -8.58 21.72
CA LYS A 55 -2.06 -8.91 20.30
C LYS A 55 -2.58 -7.74 19.46
N LEU A 56 -1.75 -7.21 18.58
CA LEU A 56 -2.09 -6.11 17.68
C LEU A 56 -2.04 -6.61 16.25
N LYS A 57 -3.04 -6.20 15.46
CA LYS A 57 -3.10 -6.45 14.02
C LYS A 57 -2.82 -5.14 13.30
N LEU A 58 -1.74 -5.10 12.52
CA LEU A 58 -1.29 -3.94 11.77
C LEU A 58 -1.42 -4.18 10.28
N ILE A 59 -1.88 -3.15 9.58
CA ILE A 59 -1.85 -3.14 8.11
C ILE A 59 -0.48 -2.62 7.70
N ILE A 60 0.21 -3.36 6.82
CA ILE A 60 1.54 -3.00 6.35
C ILE A 60 1.50 -1.64 5.64
N GLY A 61 2.40 -0.75 6.04
CA GLY A 61 2.51 0.62 5.53
C GLY A 61 1.55 1.62 6.17
N LYS A 62 0.75 1.21 7.19
CA LYS A 62 -0.11 2.13 7.94
C LYS A 62 0.34 2.25 9.39
N ASP A 63 0.22 3.46 9.92
CA ASP A 63 0.51 3.76 11.32
C ASP A 63 -0.58 3.20 12.23
N LEU A 64 -0.18 2.54 13.32
CA LEU A 64 -1.06 2.12 14.40
C LEU A 64 -0.65 2.82 15.70
N PHE A 65 -1.58 3.51 16.30
CA PHE A 65 -1.39 4.14 17.61
C PHE A 65 -1.79 3.17 18.71
N PHE A 66 -0.85 2.82 19.57
CA PHE A 66 -1.07 1.97 20.71
C PHE A 66 -0.45 2.61 21.98
N GLN A 67 -1.29 2.98 22.94
CA GLN A 67 -0.88 3.77 24.12
C GLN A 67 -0.13 5.05 23.70
N ASN A 68 1.16 5.15 24.02
CA ASN A 68 2.01 6.28 23.68
C ASN A 68 2.97 5.97 22.52
N LEU A 69 2.73 4.90 21.81
CA LEU A 69 3.57 4.46 20.71
C LEU A 69 2.84 4.60 19.38
N ASN A 70 3.57 5.08 18.39
CA ASN A 70 3.17 4.93 16.99
C ASN A 70 4.00 3.80 16.39
N ILE A 71 3.33 2.76 15.90
CA ILE A 71 3.95 1.55 15.35
C ILE A 71 3.61 1.47 13.89
N ASN A 72 4.62 1.31 13.04
CA ASN A 72 4.46 1.10 11.61
C ASN A 72 5.30 -0.09 11.14
N ILE A 73 4.71 -0.99 10.37
CA ILE A 73 5.42 -2.06 9.68
C ILE A 73 5.55 -1.65 8.22
N LEU A 74 6.77 -1.33 7.78
CA LEU A 74 7.04 -0.89 6.42
C LEU A 74 7.09 -2.07 5.44
N LYS A 75 7.63 -3.20 5.88
CA LYS A 75 7.83 -4.36 5.02
C LYS A 75 7.75 -5.64 5.84
N CYS A 76 7.18 -6.67 5.25
CA CYS A 76 7.15 -8.02 5.81
C CYS A 76 7.61 -9.01 4.74
N GLN A 77 8.46 -9.95 5.11
CA GLN A 77 9.03 -10.97 4.23
C GLN A 77 8.95 -12.33 4.90
N ASN A 78 8.66 -13.34 4.09
CA ASN A 78 8.79 -14.74 4.50
C ASN A 78 9.99 -15.33 3.80
N SER A 79 10.90 -15.98 4.54
CA SER A 79 11.96 -16.77 3.92
C SER A 79 11.34 -18.02 3.29
N LYS A 80 11.48 -18.15 1.98
CA LYS A 80 10.91 -19.28 1.22
C LYS A 80 11.88 -20.44 1.06
N PHE A 81 13.14 -20.27 1.49
CA PHE A 81 14.26 -21.16 1.14
C PHE A 81 14.88 -21.92 2.31
N ASP A 82 14.39 -21.70 3.53
CA ASP A 82 14.86 -22.40 4.71
C ASP A 82 13.89 -23.53 5.11
N ASP A 83 14.43 -24.59 5.65
CA ASP A 83 13.67 -25.70 6.23
C ASP A 83 12.76 -25.21 7.40
N ASP A 84 13.12 -24.09 8.01
CA ASP A 84 12.32 -23.32 8.94
C ASP A 84 11.92 -21.99 8.35
N PRO A 85 10.69 -21.84 7.84
CA PRO A 85 10.24 -20.56 7.26
C PRO A 85 10.16 -19.48 8.33
N GLU A 86 11.00 -18.46 8.22
CA GLU A 86 11.00 -17.33 9.13
C GLU A 86 10.26 -16.13 8.54
N VAL A 87 9.45 -15.50 9.37
CA VAL A 87 8.80 -14.22 9.05
C VAL A 87 9.63 -13.09 9.63
N THR A 88 10.05 -12.19 8.76
CA THR A 88 10.79 -10.98 9.13
C THR A 88 9.96 -9.74 8.81
N ALA A 89 10.03 -8.73 9.66
CA ALA A 89 9.35 -7.47 9.43
C ALA A 89 10.26 -6.28 9.77
N PHE A 90 10.31 -5.30 8.87
CA PHE A 90 10.94 -4.02 9.16
C PHE A 90 9.93 -3.12 9.86
N MET A 91 10.20 -2.80 11.12
CA MET A 91 9.27 -2.10 11.99
C MET A 91 9.88 -0.80 12.50
N GLN A 92 9.05 0.23 12.57
CA GLN A 92 9.37 1.51 13.18
C GLN A 92 8.44 1.75 14.35
N VAL A 93 9.01 2.14 15.48
CA VAL A 93 8.25 2.52 16.69
C VAL A 93 8.72 3.88 17.16
N ILE A 94 7.79 4.80 17.34
CA ILE A 94 8.03 6.17 17.80
C ILE A 94 7.33 6.35 19.14
N ASP A 95 8.04 6.92 20.14
CA ASP A 95 7.44 7.33 21.40
C ASP A 95 6.79 8.72 21.26
N LEU A 96 5.49 8.80 21.50
CA LEU A 96 4.71 10.03 21.41
C LEU A 96 4.73 10.87 22.71
N LYS A 97 5.32 10.35 23.78
CA LYS A 97 5.47 11.11 25.04
C LYS A 97 6.46 12.25 24.94
N ASN A 98 7.44 12.14 24.04
CA ASN A 98 8.40 13.20 23.80
C ASN A 98 7.69 14.40 23.18
N LYS A 99 7.60 15.49 23.95
CA LYS A 99 7.02 16.76 23.51
C LYS A 99 7.92 17.53 22.54
N ASP A 100 9.16 17.11 22.40
CA ASP A 100 10.09 17.66 21.41
C ASP A 100 9.58 17.27 20.02
N LYS A 101 9.57 18.26 19.12
CA LYS A 101 9.05 18.11 17.75
C LYS A 101 9.83 17.08 16.90
N ASP A 102 10.89 16.55 17.43
CA ASP A 102 11.71 15.54 16.79
C ASP A 102 11.12 14.15 17.02
N LYS A 103 10.81 13.46 15.93
CA LYS A 103 10.36 12.06 15.96
C LYS A 103 11.51 11.18 16.42
N VAL A 104 11.50 10.80 17.70
CA VAL A 104 12.50 9.88 18.24
C VAL A 104 12.01 8.45 18.03
N PHE A 105 12.73 7.71 17.20
CA PHE A 105 12.49 6.28 17.06
C PHE A 105 13.04 5.56 18.29
N VAL A 106 12.17 4.85 19.00
CA VAL A 106 12.59 3.92 20.06
C VAL A 106 12.98 2.57 19.48
N PHE A 107 12.50 2.27 18.29
CA PHE A 107 12.90 1.10 17.50
C PHE A 107 12.76 1.41 16.00
N ASN A 108 13.76 1.03 15.21
CA ASN A 108 13.76 1.21 13.75
C ASN A 108 14.69 0.17 13.13
N ASP A 109 14.22 -1.07 13.04
CA ASP A 109 15.04 -2.19 12.55
C ASP A 109 14.17 -3.39 12.14
N TRP A 110 14.83 -4.46 11.69
CA TRP A 110 14.22 -5.74 11.40
C TRP A 110 13.88 -6.51 12.68
N THR A 111 12.73 -7.12 12.71
CA THR A 111 12.31 -8.06 13.73
C THR A 111 12.08 -9.43 13.11
N PHE A 112 12.27 -10.48 13.89
CA PHE A 112 12.17 -11.87 13.49
C PHE A 112 11.13 -12.58 14.33
N ALA A 113 10.27 -13.40 13.71
CA ALA A 113 9.23 -14.11 14.44
C ALA A 113 9.80 -15.16 15.40
N SER A 114 10.93 -15.78 15.04
CA SER A 114 11.64 -16.77 15.87
C SER A 114 12.39 -16.14 17.06
N SER A 115 12.74 -14.85 16.96
CA SER A 115 13.49 -14.13 18.00
C SER A 115 12.79 -12.81 18.36
N PRO A 116 11.69 -12.86 19.08
CA PRO A 116 10.81 -11.72 19.32
C PRO A 116 11.34 -10.70 20.35
N SER A 117 12.58 -10.82 20.82
CA SER A 117 13.10 -9.91 21.82
C SER A 117 13.65 -8.64 21.23
N ILE A 118 12.82 -7.64 21.06
CA ILE A 118 13.26 -6.24 21.09
C ILE A 118 13.59 -5.91 22.55
N ARG A 119 14.85 -5.72 22.81
CA ARG A 119 15.32 -5.31 24.15
C ARG A 119 15.35 -3.79 24.27
#